data_49d5b3ba7f220f1a5329b56efc314f7e
#
_entry.id   49d5b3ba7f220f1a5329b56efc314f7e
#
_cell.length_a   1.000
_cell.length_b   1.000
_cell.length_c   1.000
_cell.angle_alpha   90.00
_cell.angle_beta   90.00
_cell.angle_gamma   90.00
#
_symmetry.space_group_name_H-M   'P 1'
#
loop_
_entity.id
_entity.type
_entity.pdbx_description
1 polymer ?
#
loop_
_entity_poly.entity_id
_entity_poly.type
_entity_poly.pdbx_seq_one_letter_code
_entity_poly.pdbx_strand_id
1 'polypeptide(L)'
;PSRGLGDVYKRQALNCVDWLKGLILDGIVAGVGAVLGFVPQMLVLFILLAILEACGYMARIAFVLDRIFRKFGLSGKSFIPILIGTGCGIPGIMASRTIENERDRRMTIMTTTFIPCGAKQPFIAMIAGAIFGGSAWIATGAYFLGMAAIIVSGIILKKTKMFAGDPAPFVMELPPYHVPTVGNVLRSMWERGWSFIKKAGTIITLSTIFVWFTSFFGWVDGSFQMLTEDQMSNSILAYIGKGICWIFAPLGWGDWQATVAAVTGLVAKENIVATMGILYGGGDGTYANLAAAFTGVAGMSFLIFNLLCAPCFAAMGAIKREMNNIKWFWFAIGYECGFAYVIALIVNQLGNLFTGRLMEGNAVVNVISLIVAFALIIAMIYLLVRPYRESQTLSVKASRRSANN
;
A
#
# COMPACT_ATOMS: atom_id res chain seq x y z
N PRO A 1 24.71 -4.67 -14.28
CA PRO A 1 25.87 -5.55 -14.11
C PRO A 1 26.99 -4.97 -13.22
N SER A 2 27.01 -3.65 -12.95
CA SER A 2 28.12 -3.00 -12.22
C SER A 2 27.98 -2.95 -10.69
N ARG A 3 26.85 -3.38 -10.11
CA ARG A 3 26.66 -3.35 -8.66
C ARG A 3 27.49 -4.40 -7.89
N GLY A 4 27.77 -5.56 -8.48
CA GLY A 4 28.47 -6.66 -7.81
C GLY A 4 29.95 -6.42 -7.54
N LEU A 5 30.66 -5.71 -8.44
CA LEU A 5 32.11 -5.47 -8.30
C LEU A 5 32.44 -4.45 -7.19
N GLY A 6 31.63 -3.38 -7.04
CA GLY A 6 31.83 -2.38 -5.99
C GLY A 6 31.61 -2.94 -4.58
N ASP A 7 30.68 -3.89 -4.42
CA ASP A 7 30.39 -4.50 -3.13
C ASP A 7 31.45 -5.54 -2.72
N VAL A 8 32.02 -6.27 -3.69
CA VAL A 8 33.13 -7.22 -3.43
C VAL A 8 34.38 -6.48 -2.95
N TYR A 9 34.76 -5.36 -3.58
CA TYR A 9 35.90 -4.57 -3.14
C TYR A 9 35.70 -3.91 -1.77
N LYS A 10 34.46 -3.48 -1.44
CA LYS A 10 34.15 -2.94 -0.12
C LYS A 10 34.14 -4.03 0.96
N ARG A 11 33.71 -5.25 0.65
CA ARG A 11 33.78 -6.40 1.56
C ARG A 11 35.21 -6.80 1.90
N GLN A 12 36.15 -6.67 0.97
CA GLN A 12 37.59 -7.00 1.19
C GLN A 12 38.34 -5.94 1.99
N ALA A 13 37.91 -4.65 1.94
CA ALA A 13 38.62 -3.56 2.60
C ALA A 13 38.31 -3.44 4.11
N LEU A 14 37.24 -4.05 4.61
CA LEU A 14 36.87 -4.05 6.03
C LEU A 14 37.34 -5.35 6.71
N ASN A 15 38.46 -5.29 7.43
CA ASN A 15 38.95 -6.40 8.28
C ASN A 15 38.11 -6.58 9.56
N CYS A 16 36.77 -6.64 9.43
CA CYS A 16 35.84 -6.81 10.53
C CYS A 16 35.18 -8.19 10.48
N VAL A 17 34.56 -8.60 11.59
CA VAL A 17 33.77 -9.82 11.72
C VAL A 17 32.64 -9.83 10.68
N ASP A 18 32.36 -10.97 10.05
CA ASP A 18 31.45 -11.05 8.89
C ASP A 18 30.01 -10.55 9.19
N TRP A 19 29.50 -10.77 10.39
CA TRP A 19 28.20 -10.24 10.79
C TRP A 19 28.16 -8.68 10.80
N LEU A 20 29.27 -8.04 11.20
CA LEU A 20 29.35 -6.59 11.24
C LEU A 20 29.44 -6.00 9.82
N LYS A 21 30.14 -6.68 8.90
CA LYS A 21 30.18 -6.33 7.48
C LYS A 21 28.77 -6.40 6.86
N GLY A 22 28.03 -7.49 7.11
CA GLY A 22 26.65 -7.65 6.66
C GLY A 22 25.73 -6.55 7.22
N LEU A 23 25.80 -6.27 8.52
CA LEU A 23 25.01 -5.20 9.14
C LEU A 23 25.28 -3.82 8.51
N ILE A 24 26.55 -3.49 8.28
CA ILE A 24 26.90 -2.17 7.71
C ILE A 24 26.50 -2.09 6.24
N LEU A 25 26.83 -3.09 5.42
CA LEU A 25 26.62 -3.06 3.98
C LEU A 25 25.18 -3.34 3.61
N ASP A 26 24.61 -4.44 4.10
CA ASP A 26 23.31 -4.93 3.68
C ASP A 26 22.16 -4.36 4.58
N GLY A 27 22.47 -3.98 5.81
CA GLY A 27 21.51 -3.31 6.70
C GLY A 27 21.51 -1.79 6.53
N ILE A 28 22.63 -1.12 6.87
CA ILE A 28 22.67 0.35 6.95
C ILE A 28 22.86 0.98 5.57
N VAL A 29 23.90 0.58 4.82
CA VAL A 29 24.21 1.20 3.51
C VAL A 29 23.10 0.90 2.50
N ALA A 30 22.58 -0.33 2.47
CA ALA A 30 21.45 -0.67 1.61
C ALA A 30 20.18 0.11 2.00
N GLY A 31 19.87 0.23 3.30
CA GLY A 31 18.74 1.02 3.78
C GLY A 31 18.85 2.51 3.45
N VAL A 32 20.01 3.12 3.70
CA VAL A 32 20.28 4.52 3.31
C VAL A 32 20.28 4.68 1.80
N GLY A 33 20.85 3.73 1.06
CA GLY A 33 20.85 3.72 -0.40
C GLY A 33 19.47 3.68 -1.01
N ALA A 34 18.57 2.85 -0.44
CA ALA A 34 17.16 2.81 -0.85
C ALA A 34 16.48 4.17 -0.63
N VAL A 35 16.70 4.81 0.52
CA VAL A 35 16.16 6.15 0.80
C VAL A 35 16.71 7.18 -0.19
N LEU A 36 18.02 7.21 -0.39
CA LEU A 36 18.66 8.17 -1.31
C LEU A 36 18.22 7.95 -2.77
N GLY A 37 18.02 6.71 -3.21
CA GLY A 37 17.51 6.41 -4.54
C GLY A 37 16.09 6.93 -4.79
N PHE A 38 15.28 7.02 -3.74
CA PHE A 38 13.89 7.48 -3.80
C PHE A 38 13.74 9.00 -3.63
N VAL A 39 14.69 9.66 -2.99
CA VAL A 39 14.66 11.12 -2.71
C VAL A 39 14.53 11.97 -3.98
N PRO A 40 15.29 11.75 -5.07
CA PRO A 40 15.16 12.58 -6.27
C PRO A 40 13.74 12.55 -6.86
N GLN A 41 13.13 11.38 -6.91
CA GLN A 41 11.75 11.22 -7.39
C GLN A 41 10.76 12.00 -6.51
N MET A 42 10.97 11.97 -5.18
CA MET A 42 10.14 12.72 -4.24
C MET A 42 10.33 14.23 -4.37
N LEU A 43 11.55 14.71 -4.58
CA LEU A 43 11.80 16.14 -4.78
C LEU A 43 11.12 16.66 -6.04
N VAL A 44 11.19 15.93 -7.15
CA VAL A 44 10.47 16.29 -8.38
C VAL A 44 8.95 16.33 -8.13
N LEU A 45 8.41 15.33 -7.42
CA LEU A 45 6.99 15.33 -7.04
C LEU A 45 6.63 16.57 -6.21
N PHE A 46 7.44 16.94 -5.21
CA PHE A 46 7.18 18.12 -4.37
C PHE A 46 7.30 19.43 -5.14
N ILE A 47 8.19 19.54 -6.12
CA ILE A 47 8.27 20.71 -7.02
C ILE A 47 6.96 20.85 -7.81
N LEU A 48 6.52 19.77 -8.47
CA LEU A 48 5.30 19.80 -9.27
C LEU A 48 4.07 20.12 -8.41
N LEU A 49 3.97 19.51 -7.23
CA LEU A 49 2.89 19.80 -6.27
C LEU A 49 2.93 21.26 -5.79
N ALA A 50 4.12 21.79 -5.47
CA ALA A 50 4.26 23.17 -5.03
C ALA A 50 3.85 24.17 -6.14
N ILE A 51 4.14 23.87 -7.39
CA ILE A 51 3.70 24.67 -8.55
C ILE A 51 2.19 24.63 -8.68
N LEU A 52 1.57 23.44 -8.68
CA LEU A 52 0.14 23.24 -8.85
C LEU A 52 -0.68 23.85 -7.68
N GLU A 53 -0.14 23.78 -6.47
CA GLU A 53 -0.75 24.36 -5.28
C GLU A 53 -0.64 25.89 -5.32
N ALA A 54 0.55 26.42 -5.60
CA ALA A 54 0.82 27.85 -5.61
C ALA A 54 0.10 28.59 -6.75
N CYS A 55 -0.09 27.97 -7.92
CA CYS A 55 -0.86 28.59 -9.00
C CYS A 55 -2.39 28.56 -8.78
N GLY A 56 -2.90 27.92 -7.73
CA GLY A 56 -4.34 27.82 -7.45
C GLY A 56 -5.10 26.76 -8.26
N TYR A 57 -4.39 25.91 -9.02
CA TYR A 57 -4.99 24.90 -9.89
C TYR A 57 -5.65 23.77 -9.10
N MET A 58 -5.04 23.35 -7.98
CA MET A 58 -5.55 22.27 -7.13
C MET A 58 -6.94 22.58 -6.55
N ALA A 59 -7.19 23.83 -6.13
CA ALA A 59 -8.48 24.25 -5.60
C ALA A 59 -9.60 24.13 -6.65
N ARG A 60 -9.31 24.47 -7.90
CA ARG A 60 -10.28 24.39 -9.01
C ARG A 60 -10.61 22.98 -9.43
N ILE A 61 -9.60 22.11 -9.53
CA ILE A 61 -9.85 20.69 -9.81
C ILE A 61 -10.68 20.06 -8.69
N ALA A 62 -10.35 20.34 -7.43
CA ALA A 62 -11.12 19.85 -6.29
C ALA A 62 -12.58 20.31 -6.36
N PHE A 63 -12.84 21.56 -6.77
CA PHE A 63 -14.18 22.09 -6.96
C PHE A 63 -14.95 21.37 -8.09
N VAL A 64 -14.33 21.17 -9.25
CA VAL A 64 -14.95 20.46 -10.38
C VAL A 64 -15.27 19.01 -10.03
N LEU A 65 -14.36 18.34 -9.35
CA LEU A 65 -14.50 16.93 -8.98
C LEU A 65 -15.38 16.72 -7.74
N ASP A 66 -15.67 17.74 -6.95
CA ASP A 66 -16.54 17.64 -5.77
C ASP A 66 -17.90 17.03 -6.13
N ARG A 67 -18.48 17.42 -7.26
CA ARG A 67 -19.76 16.87 -7.74
C ARG A 67 -19.69 15.34 -7.97
N ILE A 68 -18.54 14.83 -8.43
CA ILE A 68 -18.34 13.41 -8.71
C ILE A 68 -18.08 12.67 -7.39
N PHE A 69 -17.17 13.18 -6.56
CA PHE A 69 -16.78 12.54 -5.30
C PHE A 69 -17.94 12.47 -4.29
N ARG A 70 -18.80 13.47 -4.25
CA ARG A 70 -20.02 13.46 -3.42
C ARG A 70 -20.97 12.31 -3.76
N LYS A 71 -21.11 11.95 -5.04
CA LYS A 71 -21.91 10.79 -5.44
C LYS A 71 -21.40 9.48 -4.82
N PHE A 72 -20.08 9.38 -4.61
CA PHE A 72 -19.43 8.22 -4.00
C PHE A 72 -19.26 8.36 -2.47
N GLY A 73 -19.77 9.44 -1.89
CA GLY A 73 -19.74 9.64 -0.45
C GLY A 73 -18.46 10.25 0.10
N LEU A 74 -17.52 10.63 -0.75
CA LEU A 74 -16.31 11.35 -0.40
C LEU A 74 -16.52 12.86 -0.59
N SER A 75 -15.84 13.70 0.21
CA SER A 75 -15.84 15.14 -0.04
C SER A 75 -14.92 15.48 -1.22
N GLY A 76 -15.19 16.57 -1.94
CA GLY A 76 -14.32 17.02 -3.03
C GLY A 76 -12.89 17.33 -2.58
N LYS A 77 -12.71 17.74 -1.32
CA LYS A 77 -11.38 17.92 -0.72
C LYS A 77 -10.58 16.61 -0.64
N SER A 78 -11.22 15.43 -0.65
CA SER A 78 -10.57 14.12 -0.63
C SER A 78 -9.78 13.82 -1.91
N PHE A 79 -10.10 14.49 -3.02
CA PHE A 79 -9.38 14.32 -4.27
C PHE A 79 -7.91 14.71 -4.15
N ILE A 80 -7.60 15.79 -3.43
CA ILE A 80 -6.22 16.28 -3.27
C ILE A 80 -5.31 15.24 -2.61
N PRO A 81 -5.65 14.68 -1.43
CA PRO A 81 -4.93 13.56 -0.83
C PRO A 81 -4.75 12.35 -1.75
N ILE A 82 -5.80 11.97 -2.47
CA ILE A 82 -5.77 10.80 -3.36
C ILE A 82 -4.82 11.06 -4.55
N LEU A 83 -4.89 12.24 -5.16
CA LEU A 83 -4.00 12.62 -6.26
C LEU A 83 -2.53 12.62 -5.82
N ILE A 84 -2.24 13.24 -4.68
CA ILE A 84 -0.88 13.24 -4.11
C ILE A 84 -0.43 11.82 -3.77
N GLY A 85 -1.35 10.97 -3.32
CA GLY A 85 -1.13 9.56 -3.00
C GLY A 85 -0.63 8.74 -4.19
N THR A 86 -0.94 9.13 -5.44
CA THR A 86 -0.39 8.47 -6.64
C THR A 86 1.13 8.55 -6.72
N GLY A 87 1.72 9.62 -6.23
CA GLY A 87 3.16 9.75 -6.12
C GLY A 87 3.70 9.04 -4.87
N CYS A 88 3.19 9.44 -3.70
CA CYS A 88 3.56 8.82 -2.42
C CYS A 88 2.43 8.92 -1.41
N GLY A 89 2.16 7.81 -0.70
CA GLY A 89 1.10 7.76 0.32
C GLY A 89 1.34 8.70 1.51
N ILE A 90 2.60 8.94 1.90
CA ILE A 90 2.92 9.79 3.06
C ILE A 90 2.42 11.22 2.89
N PRO A 91 2.83 11.98 1.86
CA PRO A 91 2.31 13.33 1.64
C PRO A 91 0.81 13.32 1.30
N GLY A 92 0.30 12.27 0.65
CA GLY A 92 -1.13 12.10 0.41
C GLY A 92 -1.92 12.07 1.72
N ILE A 93 -1.52 11.23 2.69
CA ILE A 93 -2.14 11.16 4.02
C ILE A 93 -2.01 12.49 4.75
N MET A 94 -0.85 13.15 4.70
CA MET A 94 -0.64 14.45 5.34
C MET A 94 -1.52 15.56 4.73
N ALA A 95 -1.79 15.51 3.44
CA ALA A 95 -2.67 16.48 2.76
C ALA A 95 -4.13 16.37 3.24
N SER A 96 -4.54 15.26 3.86
CA SER A 96 -5.88 15.13 4.45
C SER A 96 -6.18 16.15 5.56
N ARG A 97 -5.18 16.85 6.09
CA ARG A 97 -5.35 17.98 7.05
C ARG A 97 -6.19 19.12 6.50
N THR A 98 -6.28 19.27 5.19
CA THR A 98 -7.13 20.28 4.53
C THR A 98 -8.63 19.98 4.66
N ILE A 99 -8.98 18.77 5.12
CA ILE A 99 -10.36 18.33 5.33
C ILE A 99 -10.76 18.64 6.77
N GLU A 100 -11.71 19.56 6.94
CA GLU A 100 -12.17 20.06 8.24
C GLU A 100 -13.02 19.00 8.98
N ASN A 101 -13.88 18.29 8.24
CA ASN A 101 -14.72 17.25 8.81
C ASN A 101 -13.88 16.02 9.17
N GLU A 102 -13.85 15.70 10.46
CA GLU A 102 -13.04 14.60 10.98
C GLU A 102 -13.44 13.23 10.41
N ARG A 103 -14.73 12.99 10.14
CA ARG A 103 -15.22 11.75 9.53
C ARG A 103 -14.71 11.60 8.10
N ASP A 104 -14.88 12.65 7.28
CA ASP A 104 -14.42 12.65 5.89
C ASP A 104 -12.90 12.56 5.81
N ARG A 105 -12.19 13.21 6.75
CA ARG A 105 -10.73 13.11 6.87
C ARG A 105 -10.28 11.69 7.16
N ARG A 106 -10.87 11.03 8.17
CA ARG A 106 -10.54 9.62 8.50
C ARG A 106 -10.84 8.68 7.35
N MET A 107 -11.98 8.83 6.70
CA MET A 107 -12.35 8.03 5.53
C MET A 107 -11.36 8.22 4.39
N THR A 108 -10.97 9.47 4.11
CA THR A 108 -9.96 9.78 3.09
C THR A 108 -8.60 9.16 3.43
N ILE A 109 -8.14 9.24 4.68
CA ILE A 109 -6.88 8.60 5.10
C ILE A 109 -6.90 7.10 4.81
N MET A 110 -8.01 6.41 5.14
CA MET A 110 -8.16 4.96 4.96
C MET A 110 -8.25 4.54 3.49
N THR A 111 -8.67 5.42 2.59
CA THR A 111 -8.86 5.08 1.17
C THR A 111 -7.72 5.56 0.28
N THR A 112 -6.99 6.59 0.68
CA THR A 112 -5.89 7.19 -0.11
C THR A 112 -4.78 6.19 -0.43
N THR A 113 -4.54 5.21 0.44
CA THR A 113 -3.47 4.22 0.31
C THR A 113 -3.74 3.12 -0.71
N PHE A 114 -4.98 2.98 -1.19
CA PHE A 114 -5.35 1.98 -2.20
C PHE A 114 -4.80 2.32 -3.59
N ILE A 115 -4.57 3.61 -3.88
CA ILE A 115 -3.99 3.97 -5.17
C ILE A 115 -2.53 3.52 -5.25
N PRO A 116 -2.07 3.02 -6.41
CA PRO A 116 -0.66 2.68 -6.60
C PRO A 116 0.21 3.92 -6.47
N CYS A 117 1.18 3.88 -5.55
CA CYS A 117 2.23 4.90 -5.45
C CYS A 117 3.50 4.46 -6.19
N GLY A 118 4.47 5.37 -6.36
CA GLY A 118 5.72 5.07 -7.05
C GLY A 118 6.48 3.84 -6.51
N ALA A 119 6.45 3.61 -5.20
CA ALA A 119 7.07 2.43 -4.57
C ALA A 119 6.37 1.09 -4.91
N LYS A 120 5.11 1.13 -5.35
CA LYS A 120 4.37 -0.06 -5.79
C LYS A 120 4.66 -0.42 -7.25
N GLN A 121 5.20 0.49 -8.06
CA GLN A 121 5.46 0.25 -9.50
C GLN A 121 6.43 -0.90 -9.77
N PRO A 122 7.59 -1.02 -9.09
CA PRO A 122 8.54 -2.07 -9.37
C PRO A 122 7.95 -3.48 -9.20
N PHE A 123 7.15 -3.71 -8.14
CA PHE A 123 6.55 -5.03 -7.95
C PHE A 123 5.41 -5.30 -8.94
N ILE A 124 4.63 -4.29 -9.33
CA ILE A 124 3.61 -4.42 -10.39
C ILE A 124 4.29 -4.82 -11.71
N ALA A 125 5.41 -4.15 -12.04
CA ALA A 125 6.18 -4.45 -13.24
C ALA A 125 6.80 -5.86 -13.19
N MET A 126 7.31 -6.29 -12.04
CA MET A 126 7.86 -7.62 -11.84
C MET A 126 6.81 -8.71 -12.04
N ILE A 127 5.65 -8.59 -11.42
CA ILE A 127 4.55 -9.57 -11.57
C ILE A 127 4.01 -9.57 -13.00
N ALA A 128 3.82 -8.38 -13.62
CA ALA A 128 3.40 -8.27 -15.01
C ALA A 128 4.42 -8.90 -15.97
N GLY A 129 5.73 -8.71 -15.71
CA GLY A 129 6.81 -9.27 -16.52
C GLY A 129 6.94 -10.78 -16.36
N ALA A 130 6.94 -11.30 -15.13
CA ALA A 130 7.17 -12.71 -14.84
C ALA A 130 5.99 -13.59 -15.24
N ILE A 131 4.75 -13.18 -14.90
CA ILE A 131 3.57 -14.04 -15.03
C ILE A 131 2.76 -13.74 -16.28
N PHE A 132 2.73 -12.47 -16.72
CA PHE A 132 1.88 -12.02 -17.83
C PHE A 132 2.67 -11.55 -19.06
N GLY A 133 3.93 -11.97 -19.19
CA GLY A 133 4.75 -11.69 -20.38
C GLY A 133 4.99 -10.20 -20.67
N GLY A 134 5.02 -9.36 -19.62
CA GLY A 134 5.26 -7.92 -19.77
C GLY A 134 4.04 -7.10 -20.24
N SER A 135 2.83 -7.63 -20.09
CA SER A 135 1.61 -6.95 -20.54
C SER A 135 1.40 -5.60 -19.85
N ALA A 136 1.42 -4.51 -20.61
CA ALA A 136 1.14 -3.15 -20.10
C ALA A 136 -0.28 -3.01 -19.53
N TRP A 137 -1.23 -3.85 -19.96
CA TRP A 137 -2.60 -3.84 -19.46
C TRP A 137 -2.70 -4.17 -17.98
N ILE A 138 -1.79 -5.01 -17.45
CA ILE A 138 -1.76 -5.35 -16.02
C ILE A 138 -1.38 -4.14 -15.17
N ALA A 139 -0.36 -3.39 -15.60
CA ALA A 139 0.06 -2.18 -14.89
C ALA A 139 -1.03 -1.10 -14.93
N THR A 140 -1.62 -0.88 -16.10
CA THR A 140 -2.75 0.06 -16.24
C THR A 140 -3.96 -0.41 -15.43
N GLY A 141 -4.29 -1.69 -15.47
CA GLY A 141 -5.38 -2.31 -14.72
C GLY A 141 -5.20 -2.15 -13.21
N ALA A 142 -3.98 -2.20 -12.68
CA ALA A 142 -3.69 -1.98 -11.27
C ALA A 142 -4.08 -0.57 -10.81
N TYR A 143 -3.89 0.47 -11.64
CA TYR A 143 -4.35 1.83 -11.33
C TYR A 143 -5.87 1.93 -11.31
N PHE A 144 -6.54 1.38 -12.32
CA PHE A 144 -8.01 1.37 -12.36
C PHE A 144 -8.60 0.56 -11.19
N LEU A 145 -7.95 -0.54 -10.82
CA LEU A 145 -8.35 -1.32 -9.63
C LEU A 145 -8.20 -0.50 -8.35
N GLY A 146 -7.11 0.25 -8.18
CA GLY A 146 -6.91 1.14 -7.05
C GLY A 146 -7.99 2.22 -6.96
N MET A 147 -8.33 2.85 -8.10
CA MET A 147 -9.43 3.83 -8.18
C MET A 147 -10.79 3.19 -7.85
N ALA A 148 -11.09 2.02 -8.40
CA ALA A 148 -12.31 1.28 -8.10
C ALA A 148 -12.38 0.91 -6.61
N ALA A 149 -11.27 0.48 -6.02
CA ALA A 149 -11.19 0.17 -4.59
C ALA A 149 -11.48 1.40 -3.70
N ILE A 150 -11.00 2.59 -4.07
CA ILE A 150 -11.30 3.84 -3.37
C ILE A 150 -12.81 4.14 -3.42
N ILE A 151 -13.43 4.02 -4.59
CA ILE A 151 -14.85 4.28 -4.80
C ILE A 151 -15.71 3.29 -4.00
N VAL A 152 -15.45 1.99 -4.16
CA VAL A 152 -16.19 0.91 -3.48
C VAL A 152 -16.04 1.05 -1.96
N SER A 153 -14.82 1.24 -1.47
CA SER A 153 -14.53 1.44 -0.06
C SER A 153 -15.19 2.71 0.49
N GLY A 154 -15.16 3.82 -0.24
CA GLY A 154 -15.82 5.06 0.13
C GLY A 154 -17.34 4.87 0.32
N ILE A 155 -18.00 4.17 -0.63
CA ILE A 155 -19.43 3.86 -0.55
C ILE A 155 -19.72 2.96 0.66
N ILE A 156 -18.93 1.89 0.87
CA ILE A 156 -19.13 0.96 1.99
C ILE A 156 -18.96 1.67 3.32
N LEU A 157 -17.86 2.42 3.50
CA LEU A 157 -17.58 3.14 4.74
C LEU A 157 -18.68 4.14 5.06
N LYS A 158 -19.13 4.93 4.09
CA LYS A 158 -20.21 5.91 4.28
C LYS A 158 -21.52 5.28 4.76
N LYS A 159 -21.81 4.06 4.36
CA LYS A 159 -23.02 3.33 4.79
C LYS A 159 -22.90 2.71 6.17
N THR A 160 -21.72 2.72 6.77
CA THR A 160 -21.53 2.27 8.16
C THR A 160 -21.98 3.36 9.14
N LYS A 161 -22.43 2.95 10.34
CA LYS A 161 -22.87 3.90 11.38
C LYS A 161 -21.79 4.90 11.79
N MET A 162 -20.52 4.52 11.67
CA MET A 162 -19.36 5.31 12.11
C MET A 162 -19.10 6.53 11.21
N PHE A 163 -19.42 6.39 9.90
CA PHE A 163 -19.17 7.40 8.88
C PHE A 163 -20.45 7.93 8.23
N ALA A 164 -21.63 7.53 8.74
CA ALA A 164 -22.92 8.01 8.25
C ALA A 164 -23.08 9.52 8.47
N GLY A 165 -23.63 10.21 7.49
CA GLY A 165 -23.91 11.65 7.51
C GLY A 165 -23.57 12.31 6.18
N ASP A 166 -24.09 13.53 5.97
CA ASP A 166 -23.81 14.26 4.75
C ASP A 166 -22.37 14.72 4.70
N PRO A 167 -21.70 14.63 3.53
CA PRO A 167 -20.37 15.19 3.35
C PRO A 167 -20.40 16.70 3.61
N ALA A 168 -19.33 17.21 4.22
CA ALA A 168 -19.23 18.63 4.49
C ALA A 168 -19.41 19.45 3.19
N PRO A 169 -20.15 20.57 3.23
CA PRO A 169 -20.27 21.42 2.06
C PRO A 169 -18.89 21.90 1.64
N PHE A 170 -18.62 21.83 0.33
CA PHE A 170 -17.38 22.33 -0.21
C PHE A 170 -17.45 23.85 -0.30
N VAL A 171 -16.96 24.52 0.74
CA VAL A 171 -16.79 25.97 0.76
C VAL A 171 -15.29 26.23 0.67
N MET A 172 -14.84 26.68 -0.48
CA MET A 172 -13.45 27.09 -0.70
C MET A 172 -13.45 28.33 -1.60
N GLU A 173 -12.80 29.38 -1.15
CA GLU A 173 -12.52 30.53 -2.01
C GLU A 173 -11.60 30.07 -3.14
N LEU A 174 -11.96 30.40 -4.38
CA LEU A 174 -11.12 30.08 -5.54
C LEU A 174 -10.05 31.15 -5.66
N PRO A 175 -8.79 30.86 -5.33
CA PRO A 175 -7.72 31.85 -5.46
C PRO A 175 -7.56 32.24 -6.93
N PRO A 176 -7.21 33.53 -7.22
CA PRO A 176 -6.88 33.93 -8.58
C PRO A 176 -5.66 33.18 -9.07
N TYR A 177 -5.58 32.93 -10.38
CA TYR A 177 -4.39 32.35 -10.96
C TYR A 177 -3.21 33.34 -10.85
N HIS A 178 -2.10 32.90 -10.31
CA HIS A 178 -0.86 33.64 -10.31
C HIS A 178 0.32 32.71 -10.62
N VAL A 179 1.33 33.29 -11.23
CA VAL A 179 2.58 32.56 -11.51
C VAL A 179 3.34 32.44 -10.20
N PRO A 180 3.66 31.22 -9.74
CA PRO A 180 4.39 31.03 -8.50
C PRO A 180 5.82 31.55 -8.64
N THR A 181 6.31 32.22 -7.61
CA THR A 181 7.73 32.64 -7.56
C THR A 181 8.60 31.42 -7.35
N VAL A 182 9.69 31.31 -8.13
CA VAL A 182 10.62 30.19 -8.06
C VAL A 182 11.16 29.99 -6.65
N GLY A 183 11.46 31.08 -5.92
CA GLY A 183 11.93 31.00 -4.55
C GLY A 183 10.96 30.33 -3.59
N ASN A 184 9.66 30.61 -3.69
CA ASN A 184 8.63 29.97 -2.85
C ASN A 184 8.47 28.48 -3.17
N VAL A 185 8.53 28.12 -4.46
CA VAL A 185 8.45 26.72 -4.90
C VAL A 185 9.64 25.93 -4.36
N LEU A 186 10.85 26.42 -4.52
CA LEU A 186 12.08 25.76 -4.05
C LEU A 186 12.11 25.64 -2.53
N ARG A 187 11.68 26.68 -1.82
CA ARG A 187 11.59 26.66 -0.36
C ARG A 187 10.57 25.63 0.12
N SER A 188 9.38 25.60 -0.45
CA SER A 188 8.34 24.62 -0.15
C SER A 188 8.80 23.18 -0.44
N MET A 189 9.47 22.97 -1.58
CA MET A 189 10.08 21.69 -1.93
C MET A 189 11.10 21.25 -0.89
N TRP A 190 12.02 22.15 -0.51
CA TRP A 190 13.07 21.84 0.46
C TRP A 190 12.52 21.51 1.86
N GLU A 191 11.58 22.31 2.37
CA GLU A 191 10.96 22.11 3.68
C GLU A 191 10.21 20.75 3.75
N ARG A 192 9.44 20.44 2.70
CA ARG A 192 8.73 19.15 2.59
C ARG A 192 9.70 17.99 2.39
N GLY A 193 10.69 18.13 1.52
CA GLY A 193 11.70 17.13 1.23
C GLY A 193 12.56 16.81 2.45
N TRP A 194 13.05 17.83 3.16
CA TRP A 194 13.85 17.65 4.37
C TRP A 194 13.04 16.98 5.50
N SER A 195 11.79 17.41 5.68
CA SER A 195 10.89 16.78 6.66
C SER A 195 10.62 15.32 6.31
N PHE A 196 10.51 14.98 5.02
CA PHE A 196 10.35 13.61 4.54
C PHE A 196 11.60 12.78 4.82
N ILE A 197 12.78 13.25 4.40
CA ILE A 197 14.06 12.55 4.61
C ILE A 197 14.27 12.25 6.10
N LYS A 198 14.07 13.24 6.97
CA LYS A 198 14.28 13.08 8.41
C LYS A 198 13.32 12.07 9.05
N LYS A 199 12.05 12.05 8.65
CA LYS A 199 11.04 11.19 9.26
C LYS A 199 10.96 9.81 8.61
N ALA A 200 10.84 9.76 7.30
CA ALA A 200 10.72 8.51 6.57
C ALA A 200 12.05 7.77 6.49
N GLY A 201 13.16 8.49 6.27
CA GLY A 201 14.49 7.90 6.21
C GLY A 201 14.86 7.17 7.50
N THR A 202 14.58 7.75 8.67
CA THR A 202 14.84 7.09 9.96
C THR A 202 14.04 5.80 10.12
N ILE A 203 12.73 5.83 9.81
CA ILE A 203 11.86 4.66 9.92
C ILE A 203 12.29 3.58 8.94
N ILE A 204 12.55 3.94 7.68
CA ILE A 204 12.95 3.00 6.64
C ILE A 204 14.28 2.33 7.01
N THR A 205 15.30 3.11 7.38
CA THR A 205 16.61 2.56 7.74
C THR A 205 16.52 1.62 8.95
N LEU A 206 15.79 2.02 10.02
CA LEU A 206 15.62 1.17 11.19
C LEU A 206 14.88 -0.12 10.85
N SER A 207 13.84 -0.03 10.02
CA SER A 207 13.07 -1.19 9.56
C SER A 207 13.90 -2.12 8.66
N THR A 208 14.76 -1.57 7.81
CA THR A 208 15.65 -2.36 6.94
C THR A 208 16.68 -3.14 7.79
N ILE A 209 17.25 -2.51 8.81
CA ILE A 209 18.15 -3.19 9.76
C ILE A 209 17.41 -4.34 10.48
N PHE A 210 16.17 -4.10 10.92
CA PHE A 210 15.36 -5.14 11.58
C PHE A 210 15.06 -6.31 10.64
N VAL A 211 14.67 -6.02 9.39
CA VAL A 211 14.41 -7.07 8.39
C VAL A 211 15.69 -7.81 8.05
N TRP A 212 16.82 -7.11 7.87
CA TRP A 212 18.12 -7.74 7.66
C TRP A 212 18.44 -8.71 8.79
N PHE A 213 18.32 -8.29 10.05
CA PHE A 213 18.58 -9.14 11.20
C PHE A 213 17.69 -10.40 11.19
N THR A 214 16.39 -10.26 10.98
CA THR A 214 15.46 -11.39 10.96
C THR A 214 15.63 -12.31 9.76
N SER A 215 16.21 -11.82 8.66
CA SER A 215 16.47 -12.61 7.46
C SER A 215 17.77 -13.41 7.54
N PHE A 216 18.82 -12.84 8.15
CA PHE A 216 20.13 -13.45 8.19
C PHE A 216 20.47 -14.20 9.49
N PHE A 217 19.60 -14.14 10.49
CA PHE A 217 19.76 -14.91 11.73
C PHE A 217 18.67 -15.97 11.85
N GLY A 218 19.08 -17.16 12.32
CA GLY A 218 18.16 -18.29 12.51
C GLY A 218 18.81 -19.45 13.25
N TRP A 219 18.10 -20.55 13.31
CA TRP A 219 18.54 -21.76 13.97
C TRP A 219 18.92 -22.82 12.95
N VAL A 220 20.20 -23.26 13.01
CA VAL A 220 20.73 -24.42 12.25
C VAL A 220 21.37 -25.36 13.24
N ASP A 221 21.02 -26.64 13.20
CA ASP A 221 21.56 -27.70 14.07
C ASP A 221 21.49 -27.39 15.58
N GLY A 222 20.42 -26.64 16.00
CA GLY A 222 20.20 -26.27 17.41
C GLY A 222 21.04 -25.08 17.90
N SER A 223 21.88 -24.49 17.04
CA SER A 223 22.67 -23.30 17.36
C SER A 223 22.09 -22.06 16.64
N PHE A 224 22.06 -20.92 17.37
CA PHE A 224 21.69 -19.63 16.78
C PHE A 224 22.92 -19.05 16.09
N GLN A 225 22.86 -18.92 14.77
CA GLN A 225 23.98 -18.43 13.97
C GLN A 225 23.52 -17.56 12.79
N MET A 226 24.50 -16.89 12.17
CA MET A 226 24.26 -16.16 10.93
C MET A 226 24.14 -17.16 9.78
N LEU A 227 23.09 -17.00 8.99
CA LEU A 227 22.75 -17.88 7.87
C LEU A 227 23.45 -17.39 6.59
N THR A 228 23.84 -18.34 5.75
CA THR A 228 24.21 -18.11 4.35
C THR A 228 22.96 -18.04 3.48
N GLU A 229 23.09 -17.51 2.25
CA GLU A 229 21.96 -17.38 1.31
C GLU A 229 21.23 -18.70 1.04
N ASP A 230 21.96 -19.83 1.04
CA ASP A 230 21.40 -21.17 0.86
C ASP A 230 20.56 -21.67 2.05
N GLN A 231 20.76 -21.09 3.23
CA GLN A 231 20.11 -21.51 4.48
C GLN A 231 18.96 -20.56 4.91
N MET A 232 18.54 -19.64 4.05
CA MET A 232 17.48 -18.67 4.35
C MET A 232 16.14 -19.29 4.77
N SER A 233 15.90 -20.56 4.41
CA SER A 233 14.71 -21.31 4.84
C SER A 233 14.64 -21.55 6.36
N ASN A 234 15.76 -21.35 7.07
CA ASN A 234 15.90 -21.51 8.53
C ASN A 234 16.02 -20.15 9.25
N SER A 235 15.76 -19.04 8.55
CA SER A 235 15.75 -17.70 9.13
C SER A 235 14.54 -17.49 10.05
N ILE A 236 14.67 -16.57 11.00
CA ILE A 236 13.55 -16.14 11.87
C ILE A 236 12.36 -15.72 10.99
N LEU A 237 12.63 -14.97 9.93
CA LEU A 237 11.61 -14.48 9.01
C LEU A 237 10.92 -15.63 8.25
N ALA A 238 11.66 -16.67 7.86
CA ALA A 238 11.09 -17.87 7.25
C ALA A 238 10.21 -18.67 8.21
N TYR A 239 10.59 -18.77 9.49
CA TYR A 239 9.73 -19.41 10.51
C TYR A 239 8.43 -18.64 10.71
N ILE A 240 8.49 -17.31 10.78
CA ILE A 240 7.29 -16.45 10.82
C ILE A 240 6.44 -16.69 9.57
N GLY A 241 7.07 -16.67 8.39
CA GLY A 241 6.39 -16.93 7.12
C GLY A 241 5.67 -18.29 7.09
N LYS A 242 6.38 -19.37 7.49
CA LYS A 242 5.78 -20.72 7.60
C LYS A 242 4.63 -20.79 8.61
N GLY A 243 4.72 -20.02 9.69
CA GLY A 243 3.66 -19.96 10.70
C GLY A 243 2.37 -19.31 10.25
N ILE A 244 2.43 -18.37 9.31
CA ILE A 244 1.27 -17.58 8.85
C ILE A 244 0.86 -17.86 7.39
N CYS A 245 1.65 -18.62 6.62
CA CYS A 245 1.38 -18.87 5.19
C CYS A 245 0.02 -19.55 4.94
N TRP A 246 -0.49 -20.35 5.90
CA TRP A 246 -1.78 -21.00 5.80
C TRP A 246 -2.95 -20.00 5.64
N ILE A 247 -2.81 -18.77 6.16
CA ILE A 247 -3.81 -17.70 6.01
C ILE A 247 -3.95 -17.30 4.54
N PHE A 248 -2.85 -17.36 3.77
CA PHE A 248 -2.80 -16.97 2.36
C PHE A 248 -3.05 -18.13 1.39
N ALA A 249 -3.16 -19.36 1.89
CA ALA A 249 -3.49 -20.53 1.07
C ALA A 249 -4.79 -20.35 0.26
N PRO A 250 -5.91 -19.80 0.81
CA PRO A 250 -7.13 -19.55 0.05
C PRO A 250 -6.96 -18.50 -1.07
N LEU A 251 -5.91 -17.67 -1.02
CA LEU A 251 -5.59 -16.67 -2.02
C LEU A 251 -4.73 -17.25 -3.16
N GLY A 252 -4.35 -18.54 -3.09
CA GLY A 252 -3.59 -19.23 -4.12
C GLY A 252 -2.06 -19.10 -4.01
N TRP A 253 -1.53 -18.44 -2.98
CA TRP A 253 -0.10 -18.24 -2.74
C TRP A 253 0.28 -18.49 -1.27
N GLY A 254 -0.12 -19.67 -0.77
CA GLY A 254 0.15 -20.13 0.60
C GLY A 254 1.56 -20.66 0.82
N ASP A 255 2.55 -20.31 0.02
CA ASP A 255 3.95 -20.61 0.22
C ASP A 255 4.62 -19.60 1.15
N TRP A 256 5.63 -20.06 1.89
CA TRP A 256 6.31 -19.20 2.85
C TRP A 256 7.11 -18.08 2.18
N GLN A 257 7.64 -18.29 0.96
CA GLN A 257 8.40 -17.28 0.22
C GLN A 257 7.54 -16.08 -0.14
N ALA A 258 6.37 -16.31 -0.74
CA ALA A 258 5.42 -15.24 -1.06
C ALA A 258 4.92 -14.52 0.20
N THR A 259 4.67 -15.29 1.27
CA THR A 259 4.26 -14.72 2.57
C THR A 259 5.34 -13.81 3.15
N VAL A 260 6.59 -14.24 3.14
CA VAL A 260 7.73 -13.42 3.58
C VAL A 260 7.86 -12.16 2.73
N ALA A 261 7.73 -12.28 1.39
CA ALA A 261 7.77 -11.13 0.50
C ALA A 261 6.63 -10.13 0.79
N ALA A 262 5.42 -10.61 1.07
CA ALA A 262 4.30 -9.74 1.45
C ALA A 262 4.54 -9.03 2.79
N VAL A 263 5.11 -9.73 3.79
CA VAL A 263 5.45 -9.16 5.10
C VAL A 263 6.56 -8.11 4.99
N THR A 264 7.64 -8.40 4.24
CA THR A 264 8.71 -7.43 4.01
C THR A 264 8.22 -6.22 3.23
N GLY A 265 7.22 -6.41 2.37
CA GLY A 265 6.52 -5.34 1.66
C GLY A 265 5.73 -4.37 2.56
N LEU A 266 5.46 -4.71 3.82
CA LEU A 266 4.91 -3.77 4.80
C LEU A 266 5.98 -2.77 5.29
N VAL A 267 7.24 -3.16 5.29
CA VAL A 267 8.34 -2.26 5.63
C VAL A 267 8.51 -1.21 4.54
N ALA A 268 8.73 -1.69 3.32
CA ALA A 268 8.81 -0.86 2.12
C ALA A 268 8.35 -1.70 0.92
N LYS A 269 7.47 -1.16 0.08
CA LYS A 269 6.84 -1.94 -1.01
C LYS A 269 7.85 -2.41 -2.07
N GLU A 270 8.92 -1.67 -2.27
CA GLU A 270 10.05 -2.07 -3.13
C GLU A 270 10.79 -3.31 -2.63
N ASN A 271 10.76 -3.59 -1.32
CA ASN A 271 11.40 -4.78 -0.75
C ASN A 271 10.74 -6.09 -1.21
N ILE A 272 9.49 -6.05 -1.68
CA ILE A 272 8.85 -7.22 -2.29
C ILE A 272 9.70 -7.75 -3.43
N VAL A 273 10.16 -6.86 -4.33
CA VAL A 273 10.96 -7.24 -5.50
C VAL A 273 12.30 -7.83 -5.08
N ALA A 274 12.98 -7.17 -4.13
CA ALA A 274 14.26 -7.66 -3.62
C ALA A 274 14.12 -9.02 -2.94
N THR A 275 13.11 -9.18 -2.07
CA THR A 275 12.87 -10.43 -1.35
C THR A 275 12.48 -11.56 -2.31
N MET A 276 11.60 -11.30 -3.27
CA MET A 276 11.22 -12.30 -4.27
C MET A 276 12.42 -12.66 -5.17
N GLY A 277 13.25 -11.67 -5.54
CA GLY A 277 14.47 -11.91 -6.29
C GLY A 277 15.41 -12.89 -5.58
N ILE A 278 15.60 -12.72 -4.28
CA ILE A 278 16.47 -13.60 -3.46
C ILE A 278 15.82 -14.98 -3.28
N LEU A 279 14.56 -15.03 -2.87
CA LEU A 279 13.89 -16.29 -2.49
C LEU A 279 13.53 -17.20 -3.67
N TYR A 280 13.37 -16.64 -4.87
CA TYR A 280 13.07 -17.40 -6.10
C TYR A 280 14.27 -17.53 -7.04
N GLY A 281 15.50 -17.34 -6.53
CA GLY A 281 16.73 -17.83 -7.18
C GLY A 281 17.61 -16.83 -7.91
N GLY A 282 17.57 -15.55 -7.53
CA GLY A 282 18.55 -14.51 -7.95
C GLY A 282 18.94 -14.43 -9.45
N GLY A 283 19.07 -13.24 -10.01
CA GLY A 283 19.53 -13.04 -11.38
C GLY A 283 18.49 -13.36 -12.47
N ASP A 284 18.96 -13.82 -13.63
CA ASP A 284 18.15 -14.03 -14.84
C ASP A 284 17.08 -15.14 -14.68
N GLY A 285 17.25 -16.06 -13.73
CA GLY A 285 16.32 -17.17 -13.46
C GLY A 285 15.09 -16.76 -12.65
N THR A 286 15.11 -15.62 -11.97
CA THR A 286 14.02 -15.21 -11.06
C THR A 286 12.66 -15.16 -11.74
N TYR A 287 12.57 -14.60 -12.94
CA TYR A 287 11.32 -14.51 -13.70
C TYR A 287 10.76 -15.87 -14.08
N ALA A 288 11.60 -16.79 -14.51
CA ALA A 288 11.19 -18.17 -14.89
C ALA A 288 10.71 -18.95 -13.66
N ASN A 289 11.44 -18.86 -12.54
CA ASN A 289 11.10 -19.54 -11.30
C ASN A 289 9.79 -18.97 -10.70
N LEU A 290 9.61 -17.66 -10.80
CA LEU A 290 8.37 -16.98 -10.37
C LEU A 290 7.18 -17.43 -11.21
N ALA A 291 7.34 -17.51 -12.54
CA ALA A 291 6.31 -18.00 -13.45
C ALA A 291 5.96 -19.48 -13.21
N ALA A 292 6.93 -20.29 -12.75
CA ALA A 292 6.69 -21.69 -12.37
C ALA A 292 5.98 -21.83 -11.02
N ALA A 293 6.29 -20.93 -10.06
CA ALA A 293 5.71 -20.97 -8.71
C ALA A 293 4.28 -20.41 -8.63
N PHE A 294 3.96 -19.40 -9.46
CA PHE A 294 2.65 -18.76 -9.44
C PHE A 294 1.83 -19.13 -10.67
N THR A 295 0.59 -19.54 -10.44
CA THR A 295 -0.42 -19.54 -11.52
C THR A 295 -0.79 -18.10 -11.86
N GLY A 296 -1.26 -17.84 -13.08
CA GLY A 296 -1.69 -16.48 -13.48
C GLY A 296 -2.73 -15.87 -12.51
N VAL A 297 -3.65 -16.71 -12.02
CA VAL A 297 -4.69 -16.28 -11.07
C VAL A 297 -4.09 -15.98 -9.70
N ALA A 298 -3.20 -16.84 -9.19
CA ALA A 298 -2.52 -16.61 -7.91
C ALA A 298 -1.61 -15.37 -7.95
N GLY A 299 -0.91 -15.15 -9.06
CA GLY A 299 -0.11 -13.94 -9.27
C GLY A 299 -0.94 -12.67 -9.30
N MET A 300 -2.13 -12.70 -9.93
CA MET A 300 -3.07 -11.58 -9.89
C MET A 300 -3.60 -11.33 -8.47
N SER A 301 -3.95 -12.38 -7.74
CA SER A 301 -4.37 -12.30 -6.33
C SER A 301 -3.27 -11.71 -5.45
N PHE A 302 -2.01 -12.14 -5.62
CA PHE A 302 -0.86 -11.61 -4.90
C PHE A 302 -0.65 -10.12 -5.20
N LEU A 303 -0.74 -9.73 -6.49
CA LEU A 303 -0.66 -8.33 -6.92
C LEU A 303 -1.74 -7.49 -6.24
N ILE A 304 -2.99 -7.93 -6.28
CA ILE A 304 -4.14 -7.21 -5.71
C ILE A 304 -4.00 -7.08 -4.20
N PHE A 305 -3.62 -8.16 -3.50
CA PHE A 305 -3.41 -8.10 -2.06
C PHE A 305 -2.34 -7.06 -1.69
N ASN A 306 -1.16 -7.13 -2.29
CA ASN A 306 -0.07 -6.21 -2.00
C ASN A 306 -0.33 -4.77 -2.46
N LEU A 307 -1.21 -4.59 -3.46
CA LEU A 307 -1.67 -3.28 -3.90
C LEU A 307 -2.58 -2.61 -2.87
N LEU A 308 -3.55 -3.35 -2.32
CA LEU A 308 -4.62 -2.82 -1.47
C LEU A 308 -4.36 -2.98 0.03
N CYS A 309 -3.46 -3.89 0.46
CA CYS A 309 -3.16 -4.06 1.89
C CYS A 309 -2.49 -2.81 2.50
N ALA A 310 -2.33 -2.84 3.81
CA ALA A 310 -1.70 -1.77 4.57
C ALA A 310 -0.45 -1.21 3.87
N PRO A 311 -0.26 0.11 3.88
CA PRO A 311 0.87 0.75 3.23
C PRO A 311 2.18 0.47 3.97
N CYS A 312 3.30 1.02 3.49
CA CYS A 312 4.60 0.89 4.14
C CYS A 312 4.60 1.52 5.56
N PHE A 313 5.52 1.08 6.41
CA PHE A 313 5.63 1.56 7.79
C PHE A 313 5.72 3.08 7.92
N ALA A 314 6.40 3.73 6.99
CA ALA A 314 6.48 5.19 6.96
C ALA A 314 5.10 5.84 6.74
N ALA A 315 4.27 5.28 5.87
CA ALA A 315 2.90 5.73 5.66
C ALA A 315 1.98 5.35 6.83
N MET A 316 2.16 4.17 7.45
CA MET A 316 1.46 3.81 8.69
C MET A 316 1.79 4.80 9.82
N GLY A 317 3.04 5.26 9.92
CA GLY A 317 3.45 6.32 10.84
C GLY A 317 2.73 7.65 10.57
N ALA A 318 2.49 7.99 9.29
CA ALA A 318 1.68 9.15 8.92
C ALA A 318 0.20 8.95 9.30
N ILE A 319 -0.39 7.78 9.03
CA ILE A 319 -1.76 7.43 9.45
C ILE A 319 -1.92 7.59 10.96
N LYS A 320 -1.00 7.01 11.76
CA LYS A 320 -1.03 7.11 13.23
C LYS A 320 -1.06 8.56 13.70
N ARG A 321 -0.23 9.41 13.08
CA ARG A 321 -0.15 10.83 13.43
C ARG A 321 -1.39 11.61 13.02
N GLU A 322 -1.93 11.39 11.81
CA GLU A 322 -3.08 12.13 11.30
C GLU A 322 -4.40 11.66 11.93
N MET A 323 -4.51 10.37 12.30
CA MET A 323 -5.67 9.84 13.03
C MET A 323 -5.73 10.32 14.48
N ASN A 324 -4.60 10.68 15.09
CA ASN A 324 -4.45 11.13 16.49
C ASN A 324 -5.20 10.26 17.52
N ASN A 325 -5.42 8.99 17.18
CA ASN A 325 -6.11 8.03 18.03
C ASN A 325 -5.68 6.60 17.66
N ILE A 326 -5.17 5.88 18.64
CA ILE A 326 -4.63 4.52 18.45
C ILE A 326 -5.71 3.51 18.00
N LYS A 327 -6.96 3.66 18.46
CA LYS A 327 -8.07 2.78 18.07
C LYS A 327 -8.40 2.95 16.58
N TRP A 328 -8.43 4.19 16.11
CA TRP A 328 -8.67 4.50 14.70
C TRP A 328 -7.52 4.08 13.81
N PHE A 329 -6.27 4.17 14.31
CA PHE A 329 -5.11 3.66 13.61
C PHE A 329 -5.22 2.15 13.34
N TRP A 330 -5.46 1.35 14.39
CA TRP A 330 -5.60 -0.10 14.22
C TRP A 330 -6.82 -0.49 13.39
N PHE A 331 -7.91 0.27 13.52
CA PHE A 331 -9.08 0.07 12.68
C PHE A 331 -8.76 0.32 11.21
N ALA A 332 -8.01 1.39 10.88
CA ALA A 332 -7.61 1.71 9.51
C ALA A 332 -6.75 0.58 8.92
N ILE A 333 -5.70 0.16 9.62
CA ILE A 333 -4.81 -0.92 9.17
C ILE A 333 -5.56 -2.24 9.01
N GLY A 334 -6.40 -2.60 9.99
CA GLY A 334 -7.23 -3.81 9.92
C GLY A 334 -8.24 -3.77 8.76
N TYR A 335 -8.83 -2.61 8.50
CA TYR A 335 -9.73 -2.40 7.37
C TYR A 335 -9.02 -2.55 6.03
N GLU A 336 -7.86 -1.90 5.85
CA GLU A 336 -7.06 -2.00 4.62
C GLU A 336 -6.62 -3.44 4.32
N CYS A 337 -6.08 -4.15 5.34
CA CYS A 337 -5.70 -5.56 5.19
C CYS A 337 -6.92 -6.46 4.92
N GLY A 338 -8.01 -6.26 5.65
CA GLY A 338 -9.23 -7.05 5.48
C GLY A 338 -9.88 -6.85 4.10
N PHE A 339 -9.95 -5.60 3.65
CA PHE A 339 -10.48 -5.26 2.32
C PHE A 339 -9.61 -5.87 1.21
N ALA A 340 -8.28 -5.75 1.33
CA ALA A 340 -7.33 -6.36 0.39
C ALA A 340 -7.48 -7.88 0.33
N TYR A 341 -7.62 -8.53 1.50
CA TYR A 341 -7.82 -9.97 1.60
C TYR A 341 -9.10 -10.43 0.92
N VAL A 342 -10.22 -9.73 1.17
CA VAL A 342 -11.53 -10.05 0.56
C VAL A 342 -11.46 -9.94 -0.97
N ILE A 343 -10.91 -8.85 -1.51
CA ILE A 343 -10.82 -8.68 -2.96
C ILE A 343 -9.88 -9.71 -3.59
N ALA A 344 -8.73 -9.96 -2.99
CA ALA A 344 -7.78 -10.96 -3.48
C ALA A 344 -8.35 -12.39 -3.44
N LEU A 345 -9.10 -12.74 -2.38
CA LEU A 345 -9.81 -14.01 -2.27
C LEU A 345 -10.86 -14.18 -3.39
N ILE A 346 -11.69 -13.16 -3.58
CA ILE A 346 -12.71 -13.16 -4.63
C ILE A 346 -12.06 -13.39 -6.01
N VAL A 347 -11.01 -12.65 -6.31
CA VAL A 347 -10.30 -12.76 -7.60
C VAL A 347 -9.68 -14.15 -7.77
N ASN A 348 -9.04 -14.69 -6.74
CA ASN A 348 -8.46 -16.03 -6.81
C ASN A 348 -9.53 -17.11 -7.02
N GLN A 349 -10.58 -17.09 -6.24
CA GLN A 349 -11.62 -18.14 -6.31
C GLN A 349 -12.42 -18.07 -7.61
N LEU A 350 -12.82 -16.89 -8.06
CA LEU A 350 -13.47 -16.73 -9.36
C LEU A 350 -12.53 -17.08 -10.52
N GLY A 351 -11.27 -16.67 -10.45
CA GLY A 351 -10.27 -16.99 -11.47
C GLY A 351 -10.06 -18.50 -11.61
N ASN A 352 -9.96 -19.23 -10.49
CA ASN A 352 -9.84 -20.69 -10.47
C ASN A 352 -11.11 -21.38 -10.99
N LEU A 353 -12.29 -20.81 -10.72
CA LEU A 353 -13.55 -21.30 -11.27
C LEU A 353 -13.56 -21.20 -12.80
N PHE A 354 -13.17 -20.04 -13.36
CA PHE A 354 -13.14 -19.82 -14.82
C PHE A 354 -12.03 -20.61 -15.53
N THR A 355 -10.91 -20.90 -14.85
CA THR A 355 -9.80 -21.68 -15.43
C THR A 355 -9.94 -23.18 -15.19
N GLY A 356 -10.99 -23.64 -14.51
CA GLY A 356 -11.25 -25.06 -14.22
C GLY A 356 -10.29 -25.71 -13.21
N ARG A 357 -9.49 -24.92 -12.50
CA ARG A 357 -8.46 -25.39 -11.54
C ARG A 357 -8.93 -25.54 -10.09
N LEU A 358 -10.24 -25.52 -9.86
CA LEU A 358 -10.83 -25.66 -8.51
C LEU A 358 -10.45 -26.95 -7.79
N MET A 359 -10.14 -28.01 -8.54
CA MET A 359 -9.82 -29.36 -8.01
C MET A 359 -8.31 -29.55 -7.82
N GLU A 360 -7.44 -28.60 -8.21
CA GLU A 360 -6.02 -28.70 -8.01
C GLU A 360 -5.68 -28.41 -6.53
N GLY A 361 -4.97 -29.30 -5.86
CA GLY A 361 -4.62 -29.20 -4.44
C GLY A 361 -5.71 -29.75 -3.49
N ASN A 362 -5.92 -29.09 -2.34
CA ASN A 362 -6.93 -29.48 -1.36
C ASN A 362 -8.35 -29.04 -1.81
N ALA A 363 -9.04 -29.91 -2.52
CA ALA A 363 -10.38 -29.64 -3.07
C ALA A 363 -11.38 -29.14 -2.01
N VAL A 364 -11.34 -29.68 -0.79
CA VAL A 364 -12.20 -29.25 0.32
C VAL A 364 -11.96 -27.78 0.70
N VAL A 365 -10.71 -27.38 0.82
CA VAL A 365 -10.35 -25.98 1.15
C VAL A 365 -10.79 -25.05 0.03
N ASN A 366 -10.59 -25.44 -1.23
CA ASN A 366 -10.98 -24.64 -2.40
C ASN A 366 -12.49 -24.46 -2.49
N VAL A 367 -13.29 -25.52 -2.25
CA VAL A 367 -14.75 -25.45 -2.25
C VAL A 367 -15.27 -24.57 -1.11
N ILE A 368 -14.74 -24.72 0.11
CA ILE A 368 -15.09 -23.86 1.25
C ILE A 368 -14.75 -22.40 0.94
N SER A 369 -13.56 -22.14 0.41
CA SER A 369 -13.11 -20.80 0.06
C SER A 369 -13.96 -20.17 -1.06
N LEU A 370 -14.43 -20.97 -2.01
CA LEU A 370 -15.34 -20.52 -3.06
C LEU A 370 -16.72 -20.13 -2.48
N ILE A 371 -17.28 -20.92 -1.56
CA ILE A 371 -18.54 -20.60 -0.86
C ILE A 371 -18.38 -19.29 -0.08
N VAL A 372 -17.26 -19.13 0.64
CA VAL A 372 -16.95 -17.91 1.37
C VAL A 372 -16.81 -16.72 0.41
N ALA A 373 -16.16 -16.88 -0.74
CA ALA A 373 -16.03 -15.82 -1.75
C ALA A 373 -17.40 -15.39 -2.28
N PHE A 374 -18.32 -16.31 -2.60
CA PHE A 374 -19.67 -15.96 -3.01
C PHE A 374 -20.46 -15.25 -1.90
N ALA A 375 -20.35 -15.71 -0.65
CA ALA A 375 -20.97 -15.04 0.49
C ALA A 375 -20.44 -13.60 0.65
N LEU A 376 -19.13 -13.39 0.49
CA LEU A 376 -18.50 -12.06 0.54
C LEU A 376 -18.94 -11.17 -0.62
N ILE A 377 -19.08 -11.71 -1.83
CA ILE A 377 -19.61 -10.96 -2.99
C ILE A 377 -21.03 -10.49 -2.69
N ILE A 378 -21.90 -11.39 -2.20
CA ILE A 378 -23.29 -11.08 -1.86
C ILE A 378 -23.30 -10.00 -0.75
N ALA A 379 -22.48 -10.15 0.29
CA ALA A 379 -22.36 -9.16 1.36
C ALA A 379 -21.88 -7.81 0.84
N MET A 380 -20.89 -7.79 -0.06
CA MET A 380 -20.37 -6.56 -0.66
C MET A 380 -21.42 -5.87 -1.55
N ILE A 381 -22.15 -6.64 -2.37
CA ILE A 381 -23.27 -6.13 -3.18
C ILE A 381 -24.38 -5.60 -2.25
N TYR A 382 -24.74 -6.32 -1.20
CA TYR A 382 -25.71 -5.86 -0.21
C TYR A 382 -25.28 -4.53 0.43
N LEU A 383 -24.01 -4.40 0.82
CA LEU A 383 -23.48 -3.16 1.37
C LEU A 383 -23.47 -2.02 0.33
N LEU A 384 -23.23 -2.32 -0.95
CA LEU A 384 -23.27 -1.33 -2.03
C LEU A 384 -24.69 -0.88 -2.38
N VAL A 385 -25.68 -1.75 -2.30
CA VAL A 385 -27.09 -1.46 -2.65
C VAL A 385 -27.87 -0.87 -1.47
N ARG A 386 -27.49 -1.21 -0.24
CA ARG A 386 -28.17 -0.70 0.97
C ARG A 386 -28.29 0.81 0.93
N PRO A 387 -29.49 1.40 1.22
CA PRO A 387 -29.67 2.86 1.22
C PRO A 387 -28.81 3.53 2.29
N TYR A 388 -28.42 4.78 2.03
CA TYR A 388 -27.68 5.59 3.01
C TYR A 388 -28.55 5.77 4.27
N ARG A 389 -27.95 5.64 5.45
CA ARG A 389 -28.61 5.99 6.69
C ARG A 389 -28.64 7.52 6.80
N GLU A 390 -29.84 8.11 6.72
CA GLU A 390 -30.05 9.51 7.06
C GLU A 390 -29.62 9.75 8.51
N SER A 391 -28.90 10.84 8.74
CA SER A 391 -28.54 11.24 10.08
C SER A 391 -29.82 11.69 10.80
N GLN A 392 -30.31 10.89 11.73
CA GLN A 392 -31.52 11.17 12.53
C GLN A 392 -31.47 12.55 13.23
N THR A 393 -30.30 13.17 13.35
CA THR A 393 -30.09 14.51 13.94
C THR A 393 -30.61 15.67 13.10
N LEU A 394 -30.69 15.54 11.77
CA LEU A 394 -31.21 16.61 10.90
C LEU A 394 -32.72 16.54 10.70
N SER A 395 -33.29 15.33 10.61
CA SER A 395 -34.73 15.12 10.52
C SER A 395 -35.47 15.60 11.79
N VAL A 396 -34.88 15.36 12.98
CA VAL A 396 -35.42 15.84 14.26
C VAL A 396 -35.32 17.36 14.36
N LYS A 397 -34.29 18.03 13.82
CA LYS A 397 -34.19 19.50 13.81
C LYS A 397 -35.11 20.13 12.78
N ALA A 398 -35.32 19.51 11.62
CA ALA A 398 -36.28 19.99 10.62
C ALA A 398 -37.73 19.83 11.13
N SER A 399 -38.08 18.68 11.72
CA SER A 399 -39.38 18.45 12.34
C SER A 399 -39.69 19.42 13.50
N ARG A 400 -38.72 19.74 14.36
CA ARG A 400 -38.89 20.73 15.42
C ARG A 400 -39.00 22.16 14.90
N ARG A 401 -38.40 22.50 13.75
CA ARG A 401 -38.59 23.83 13.11
C ARG A 401 -39.96 23.96 12.43
N SER A 402 -40.48 22.90 11.82
CA SER A 402 -41.84 22.92 11.22
C SER A 402 -42.96 22.84 12.26
N ALA A 403 -42.68 22.39 13.47
CA ALA A 403 -43.66 22.34 14.56
C ALA A 403 -43.70 23.66 15.40
N ASN A 404 -42.72 24.55 15.22
CA ASN A 404 -42.62 25.84 15.91
C ASN A 404 -42.92 27.05 14.99
N ASN A 405 -43.30 26.82 13.73
CA ASN A 405 -43.90 27.77 12.81
C ASN A 405 -45.35 27.36 12.52
#